data_781cf19673215f3b7c7d1f603af86ee8
#
_entry.id   781cf19673215f3b7c7d1f603af86ee8
#
_cell.length_a   1.000
_cell.length_b   1.000
_cell.length_c   1.000
_cell.angle_alpha   90.00
_cell.angle_beta   90.00
_cell.angle_gamma   90.00
#
_symmetry.space_group_name_H-M   'P 1'
#
loop_
_entity.id
_entity.type
_entity.pdbx_description
1 polymer ?
#
loop_
_entity_poly.entity_id
_entity_poly.type
_entity_poly.pdbx_seq_one_letter_code
_entity_poly.pdbx_strand_id
1 'polypeptide(L)'
;GDGKVMAYSDALIEAFVAQVIAEKPDALILSGDLTFNGARESHEALSLRLARVRDAGIPVFVLPGNHDLNSSSAARFEGDGYTRVDGVTAGEFAALYHAFGFDGALSRDADSLSYVAALSDDLRLLMLDVNTSAAPNAVLKGTLSWARRQLMQAQADGCRVIAVSHQNLIDHSGLLSSGFTIRNADALRRLYAVSPVLCNLSGHIHLQHMGQTDSGLWDIATSSLAVSP
;
A
#
# COMPACT_ATOMS: atom_id res chain seq x y z
N GLY A 1 2.87 11.26 22.22
CA GLY A 1 2.38 10.12 21.46
C GLY A 1 2.08 10.53 20.02
N ASP A 2 2.13 9.59 19.11
CA ASP A 2 1.88 9.74 17.68
C ASP A 2 0.38 9.60 17.31
N GLY A 3 -0.52 9.66 18.29
CA GLY A 3 -1.97 9.54 18.11
C GLY A 3 -2.49 8.11 17.85
N LYS A 4 -1.61 7.10 17.82
CA LYS A 4 -2.02 5.71 17.54
C LYS A 4 -2.81 5.09 18.69
N VAL A 5 -3.97 4.51 18.37
CA VAL A 5 -4.94 3.96 19.34
C VAL A 5 -4.74 2.44 19.47
N MET A 6 -3.54 2.02 19.87
CA MET A 6 -3.11 0.62 19.88
C MET A 6 -4.01 -0.30 20.74
N ALA A 7 -4.50 0.19 21.86
CA ALA A 7 -5.36 -0.60 22.77
C ALA A 7 -6.70 -1.03 22.12
N TYR A 8 -7.11 -0.37 21.05
CA TYR A 8 -8.38 -0.63 20.36
C TYR A 8 -8.16 -1.20 18.93
N SER A 9 -6.94 -1.48 18.52
CA SER A 9 -6.62 -1.89 17.13
C SER A 9 -7.40 -3.13 16.70
N ASP A 10 -7.53 -4.14 17.55
CA ASP A 10 -8.32 -5.34 17.25
C ASP A 10 -9.80 -5.02 17.02
N ALA A 11 -10.40 -4.22 17.90
CA ALA A 11 -11.80 -3.82 17.76
C ALA A 11 -12.04 -2.95 16.53
N LEU A 12 -11.10 -2.05 16.21
CA LEU A 12 -11.16 -1.21 15.01
C LEU A 12 -11.07 -2.04 13.74
N ILE A 13 -10.13 -3.00 13.66
CA ILE A 13 -9.98 -3.88 12.50
C ILE A 13 -11.21 -4.78 12.35
N GLU A 14 -11.76 -5.33 13.43
CA GLU A 14 -12.99 -6.13 13.36
C GLU A 14 -14.18 -5.32 12.87
N ALA A 15 -14.37 -4.09 13.37
CA ALA A 15 -15.42 -3.19 12.92
C ALA A 15 -15.22 -2.82 11.42
N PHE A 16 -14.00 -2.51 11.02
CA PHE A 16 -13.66 -2.20 9.64
C PHE A 16 -13.97 -3.38 8.70
N VAL A 17 -13.53 -4.60 9.04
CA VAL A 17 -13.82 -5.80 8.25
C VAL A 17 -15.32 -6.04 8.14
N ALA A 18 -16.06 -5.92 9.23
CA ALA A 18 -17.50 -6.07 9.22
C ALA A 18 -18.19 -5.01 8.33
N GLN A 19 -17.74 -3.76 8.39
CA GLN A 19 -18.25 -2.67 7.55
C GLN A 19 -17.96 -2.93 6.07
N VAL A 20 -16.73 -3.29 5.69
CA VAL A 20 -16.36 -3.60 4.30
C VAL A 20 -17.23 -4.74 3.74
N ILE A 21 -17.44 -5.81 4.52
CA ILE A 21 -18.30 -6.92 4.11
C ILE A 21 -19.76 -6.48 3.93
N ALA A 22 -20.26 -5.58 4.78
CA ALA A 22 -21.63 -5.06 4.69
C ALA A 22 -21.83 -4.12 3.49
N GLU A 23 -20.86 -3.25 3.21
CA GLU A 23 -20.91 -2.26 2.13
C GLU A 23 -20.63 -2.85 0.75
N LYS A 24 -19.92 -3.99 0.69
CA LYS A 24 -19.60 -4.73 -0.55
C LYS A 24 -18.98 -3.84 -1.64
N PRO A 25 -17.85 -3.16 -1.39
CA PRO A 25 -17.16 -2.42 -2.44
C PRO A 25 -16.65 -3.37 -3.54
N ASP A 26 -16.36 -2.82 -4.72
CA ASP A 26 -15.78 -3.57 -5.83
C ASP A 26 -14.37 -4.11 -5.53
N ALA A 27 -13.63 -3.46 -4.63
CA ALA A 27 -12.33 -3.91 -4.14
C ALA A 27 -11.95 -3.22 -2.83
N LEU A 28 -11.09 -3.87 -2.04
CA LEU A 28 -10.39 -3.28 -0.89
C LEU A 28 -8.90 -3.14 -1.24
N ILE A 29 -8.38 -1.90 -1.14
CA ILE A 29 -6.97 -1.59 -1.41
C ILE A 29 -6.34 -1.08 -0.12
N LEU A 30 -5.24 -1.73 0.32
CA LEU A 30 -4.46 -1.31 1.47
C LEU A 30 -3.09 -0.81 1.01
N SER A 31 -2.85 0.48 1.20
CA SER A 31 -1.69 1.21 0.67
C SER A 31 -0.44 1.13 1.55
N GLY A 32 -0.29 0.10 2.37
CA GLY A 32 0.88 -0.14 3.22
C GLY A 32 0.70 0.27 4.67
N ASP A 33 1.75 0.04 5.49
CA ASP A 33 1.73 0.11 6.95
C ASP A 33 0.57 -0.71 7.53
N LEU A 34 0.52 -1.97 7.08
CA LEU A 34 -0.50 -2.95 7.47
C LEU A 34 -0.40 -3.31 8.95
N THR A 35 0.78 -3.10 9.52
CA THR A 35 1.08 -3.35 10.93
C THR A 35 1.79 -2.16 11.55
N PHE A 36 1.74 -2.06 12.89
CA PHE A 36 2.38 -0.97 13.61
C PHE A 36 3.91 -1.01 13.54
N ASN A 37 4.49 -2.21 13.63
CA ASN A 37 5.93 -2.38 13.79
C ASN A 37 6.51 -3.59 13.04
N GLY A 38 5.76 -4.19 12.12
CA GLY A 38 6.19 -5.32 11.30
C GLY A 38 6.27 -6.65 12.04
N ALA A 39 5.62 -6.81 13.19
CA ALA A 39 5.59 -8.08 13.91
C ALA A 39 4.88 -9.17 13.07
N ARG A 40 5.51 -10.35 12.94
CA ARG A 40 4.96 -11.50 12.19
C ARG A 40 3.55 -11.84 12.65
N GLU A 41 3.33 -11.95 13.95
CA GLU A 41 2.02 -12.28 14.52
C GLU A 41 0.93 -11.27 14.16
N SER A 42 1.29 -9.98 14.01
CA SER A 42 0.35 -8.94 13.57
C SER A 42 -0.02 -9.12 12.11
N HIS A 43 0.94 -9.45 11.24
CA HIS A 43 0.68 -9.77 9.84
C HIS A 43 -0.20 -11.02 9.68
N GLU A 44 0.08 -12.09 10.43
CA GLU A 44 -0.71 -13.32 10.43
C GLU A 44 -2.15 -13.04 10.88
N ALA A 45 -2.33 -12.29 11.96
CA ALA A 45 -3.65 -11.93 12.47
C ALA A 45 -4.43 -11.07 11.46
N LEU A 46 -3.78 -10.09 10.79
CA LEU A 46 -4.43 -9.29 9.76
C LEU A 46 -4.80 -10.12 8.54
N SER A 47 -3.88 -10.98 8.07
CA SER A 47 -4.14 -11.86 6.91
C SER A 47 -5.39 -12.73 7.11
N LEU A 48 -5.57 -13.30 8.32
CA LEU A 48 -6.77 -14.07 8.66
C LEU A 48 -8.05 -13.22 8.61
N ARG A 49 -7.99 -11.95 9.02
CA ARG A 49 -9.14 -11.03 8.97
C ARG A 49 -9.46 -10.63 7.54
N LEU A 50 -8.45 -10.34 6.72
CA LEU A 50 -8.63 -10.02 5.30
C LEU A 50 -9.16 -11.20 4.49
N ALA A 51 -8.85 -12.45 4.89
CA ALA A 51 -9.42 -13.63 4.27
C ALA A 51 -10.97 -13.63 4.34
N ARG A 52 -11.56 -13.12 5.42
CA ARG A 52 -13.03 -12.99 5.56
C ARG A 52 -13.63 -12.01 4.54
N VAL A 53 -12.91 -10.92 4.23
CA VAL A 53 -13.31 -9.97 3.20
C VAL A 53 -13.29 -10.63 1.82
N ARG A 54 -12.18 -11.32 1.50
CA ARG A 54 -12.05 -12.09 0.24
C ARG A 54 -13.14 -13.15 0.12
N ASP A 55 -13.39 -13.91 1.19
CA ASP A 55 -14.37 -15.00 1.23
C ASP A 55 -15.82 -14.47 1.10
N ALA A 56 -16.04 -13.20 1.41
CA ALA A 56 -17.29 -12.49 1.11
C ALA A 56 -17.38 -12.03 -0.38
N GLY A 57 -16.38 -12.36 -1.22
CA GLY A 57 -16.37 -12.06 -2.65
C GLY A 57 -15.78 -10.70 -3.00
N ILE A 58 -15.12 -10.02 -2.05
CA ILE A 58 -14.51 -8.70 -2.27
C ILE A 58 -13.01 -8.90 -2.54
N PRO A 59 -12.48 -8.56 -3.73
CA PRO A 59 -11.05 -8.60 -3.99
C PRO A 59 -10.27 -7.69 -3.04
N VAL A 60 -9.14 -8.19 -2.53
CA VAL A 60 -8.27 -7.44 -1.63
C VAL A 60 -6.89 -7.31 -2.26
N PHE A 61 -6.32 -6.10 -2.24
CA PHE A 61 -5.01 -5.80 -2.77
C PHE A 61 -4.15 -5.11 -1.71
N VAL A 62 -2.95 -5.61 -1.50
CA VAL A 62 -2.04 -5.08 -0.47
C VAL A 62 -0.67 -4.75 -1.06
N LEU A 63 0.01 -3.77 -0.47
CA LEU A 63 1.45 -3.57 -0.63
C LEU A 63 2.06 -3.24 0.74
N PRO A 64 3.38 -3.39 0.93
CA PRO A 64 4.02 -3.02 2.18
C PRO A 64 4.23 -1.50 2.29
N GLY A 65 4.15 -1.00 3.52
CA GLY A 65 4.66 0.30 3.92
C GLY A 65 6.05 0.22 4.55
N ASN A 66 6.51 1.32 5.12
CA ASN A 66 7.85 1.38 5.72
C ASN A 66 7.93 0.71 7.10
N HIS A 67 6.79 0.40 7.74
CA HIS A 67 6.76 -0.33 9.01
C HIS A 67 6.68 -1.85 8.86
N ASP A 68 6.37 -2.38 7.67
CA ASP A 68 5.95 -3.76 7.49
C ASP A 68 7.09 -4.76 7.32
N LEU A 69 8.21 -4.37 6.70
CA LEU A 69 9.27 -5.30 6.30
C LEU A 69 10.56 -5.11 7.07
N ASN A 70 11.23 -6.24 7.38
CA ASN A 70 12.56 -6.27 7.98
C ASN A 70 12.69 -5.36 9.21
N SER A 71 11.62 -5.23 9.98
CA SER A 71 11.54 -4.28 11.08
C SER A 71 12.41 -4.70 12.25
N SER A 72 13.39 -3.88 12.60
CA SER A 72 14.17 -4.05 13.84
C SER A 72 13.38 -3.66 15.09
N SER A 73 12.20 -3.06 14.94
CA SER A 73 11.30 -2.64 16.02
C SER A 73 10.14 -3.60 16.27
N ALA A 74 10.10 -4.75 15.57
CA ALA A 74 9.04 -5.75 15.77
C ALA A 74 8.96 -6.17 17.24
N ALA A 75 7.79 -5.97 17.84
CA ALA A 75 7.58 -6.19 19.27
C ALA A 75 6.12 -6.52 19.56
N ARG A 76 5.90 -7.35 20.55
CA ARG A 76 4.63 -7.59 21.22
C ARG A 76 4.55 -6.70 22.44
N PHE A 77 3.43 -6.02 22.62
CA PHE A 77 3.17 -5.16 23.78
C PHE A 77 2.31 -5.91 24.80
N GLU A 78 2.72 -5.89 26.07
CA GLU A 78 1.99 -6.52 27.17
C GLU A 78 2.00 -5.53 28.37
N GLY A 79 0.84 -4.93 28.65
CA GLY A 79 0.74 -3.85 29.66
C GLY A 79 1.67 -2.68 29.29
N ASP A 80 2.51 -2.28 30.24
CA ASP A 80 3.50 -1.19 30.05
C ASP A 80 4.85 -1.68 29.45
N GLY A 81 4.98 -2.99 29.18
CA GLY A 81 6.18 -3.61 28.66
C GLY A 81 6.08 -4.00 27.20
N TYR A 82 7.21 -4.43 26.63
CA TYR A 82 7.24 -5.06 25.32
C TYR A 82 8.31 -6.16 25.26
N THR A 83 8.05 -7.14 24.40
CA THR A 83 9.00 -8.21 24.08
C THR A 83 9.33 -8.16 22.60
N ARG A 84 10.61 -8.23 22.23
CA ARG A 84 11.03 -8.34 20.82
C ARG A 84 10.52 -9.65 20.23
N VAL A 85 9.97 -9.58 19.03
CA VAL A 85 9.45 -10.72 18.25
C VAL A 85 9.98 -10.69 16.83
N ASP A 86 9.79 -11.76 16.09
CA ASP A 86 10.19 -11.83 14.69
C ASP A 86 9.35 -10.88 13.82
N GLY A 87 9.99 -10.21 12.89
CA GLY A 87 9.37 -9.50 11.78
C GLY A 87 9.17 -10.41 10.57
N VAL A 88 8.83 -9.83 9.44
CA VAL A 88 8.69 -10.51 8.16
C VAL A 88 9.66 -9.93 7.13
N THR A 89 10.22 -10.79 6.30
CA THR A 89 10.97 -10.43 5.09
C THR A 89 10.01 -10.17 3.93
N ALA A 90 10.49 -9.60 2.83
CA ALA A 90 9.69 -9.41 1.62
C ALA A 90 9.10 -10.74 1.07
N GLY A 91 9.89 -11.83 1.10
CA GLY A 91 9.41 -13.14 0.67
C GLY A 91 8.31 -13.71 1.58
N GLU A 92 8.45 -13.54 2.88
CA GLU A 92 7.43 -13.97 3.85
C GLU A 92 6.17 -13.11 3.78
N PHE A 93 6.30 -11.80 3.55
CA PHE A 93 5.17 -10.92 3.27
C PHE A 93 4.38 -11.39 2.04
N ALA A 94 5.06 -11.63 0.92
CA ALA A 94 4.42 -12.14 -0.29
C ALA A 94 3.75 -13.51 -0.07
N ALA A 95 4.31 -14.36 0.77
CA ALA A 95 3.72 -15.65 1.12
C ALA A 95 2.48 -15.51 2.03
N LEU A 96 2.54 -14.64 3.05
CA LEU A 96 1.40 -14.38 3.96
C LEU A 96 0.21 -13.74 3.25
N TYR A 97 0.50 -12.84 2.32
CA TYR A 97 -0.52 -12.07 1.59
C TYR A 97 -0.72 -12.55 0.15
N HIS A 98 -0.29 -13.77 -0.20
CA HIS A 98 -0.33 -14.30 -1.56
C HIS A 98 -1.70 -14.15 -2.25
N ALA A 99 -2.78 -14.43 -1.51
CA ALA A 99 -4.15 -14.38 -2.00
C ALA A 99 -4.72 -12.94 -2.13
N PHE A 100 -3.96 -11.91 -1.72
CA PHE A 100 -4.40 -10.51 -1.70
C PHE A 100 -3.69 -9.69 -2.77
N GLY A 101 -3.79 -10.16 -4.01
CA GLY A 101 -3.28 -9.53 -5.21
C GLY A 101 -2.10 -10.23 -5.87
N PHE A 102 -1.22 -10.91 -5.12
CA PHE A 102 0.00 -11.51 -5.69
C PHE A 102 -0.27 -12.72 -6.59
N ASP A 103 -1.15 -13.65 -6.18
CA ASP A 103 -1.44 -14.87 -6.96
C ASP A 103 -2.18 -14.57 -8.26
N GLY A 104 -3.06 -13.56 -8.26
CA GLY A 104 -3.82 -13.13 -9.41
C GLY A 104 -3.16 -12.02 -10.23
N ALA A 105 -1.89 -11.68 -9.95
CA ALA A 105 -1.21 -10.60 -10.62
C ALA A 105 -0.98 -10.88 -12.11
N LEU A 106 -1.32 -9.91 -12.97
CA LEU A 106 -1.01 -9.95 -14.40
C LEU A 106 0.50 -9.89 -14.67
N SER A 107 1.23 -9.19 -13.80
CA SER A 107 2.69 -9.07 -13.85
C SER A 107 3.22 -8.75 -12.46
N ARG A 108 4.40 -9.28 -12.13
CA ARG A 108 5.13 -8.97 -10.89
C ARG A 108 6.51 -8.43 -11.23
N ASP A 109 6.98 -7.44 -10.47
CA ASP A 109 8.35 -6.96 -10.58
C ASP A 109 9.33 -7.96 -9.93
N ALA A 110 10.51 -8.11 -10.53
CA ALA A 110 11.55 -9.00 -10.01
C ALA A 110 12.37 -8.37 -8.86
N ASP A 111 12.39 -7.03 -8.78
CA ASP A 111 13.26 -6.28 -7.89
C ASP A 111 12.53 -5.79 -6.62
N SER A 112 11.19 -5.89 -6.58
CA SER A 112 10.35 -5.40 -5.49
C SER A 112 9.06 -6.22 -5.34
N LEU A 113 8.23 -5.86 -4.35
CA LEU A 113 6.88 -6.42 -4.20
C LEU A 113 5.82 -5.72 -5.06
N SER A 114 6.25 -4.97 -6.08
CA SER A 114 5.33 -4.32 -7.02
C SER A 114 4.65 -5.35 -7.94
N TYR A 115 3.39 -5.09 -8.26
CA TYR A 115 2.62 -5.93 -9.18
C TYR A 115 1.52 -5.14 -9.89
N VAL A 116 0.99 -5.72 -10.96
CA VAL A 116 -0.22 -5.23 -11.67
C VAL A 116 -1.32 -6.25 -11.50
N ALA A 117 -2.51 -5.78 -11.15
CA ALA A 117 -3.73 -6.59 -11.08
C ALA A 117 -4.84 -6.01 -11.96
N ALA A 118 -5.76 -6.86 -12.44
CA ALA A 118 -6.99 -6.42 -13.07
C ALA A 118 -8.04 -6.10 -12.00
N LEU A 119 -8.72 -4.95 -12.13
CA LEU A 119 -9.95 -4.64 -11.38
C LEU A 119 -11.18 -4.95 -12.22
N SER A 120 -11.10 -4.66 -13.52
CA SER A 120 -12.13 -4.97 -14.52
C SER A 120 -11.46 -5.23 -15.88
N ASP A 121 -12.25 -5.42 -16.92
CA ASP A 121 -11.73 -5.63 -18.27
C ASP A 121 -10.96 -4.42 -18.80
N ASP A 122 -11.28 -3.20 -18.34
CA ASP A 122 -10.72 -1.93 -18.78
C ASP A 122 -9.96 -1.14 -17.70
N LEU A 123 -9.83 -1.69 -16.48
CA LEU A 123 -9.18 -1.01 -15.34
C LEU A 123 -8.19 -1.92 -14.63
N ARG A 124 -6.96 -1.41 -14.46
CA ARG A 124 -5.86 -2.10 -13.75
C ARG A 124 -5.42 -1.33 -12.51
N LEU A 125 -4.90 -2.06 -11.54
CA LEU A 125 -4.12 -1.52 -10.43
C LEU A 125 -2.62 -1.68 -10.73
N LEU A 126 -1.85 -0.62 -10.55
CA LEU A 126 -0.39 -0.67 -10.43
C LEU A 126 -0.03 -0.50 -8.95
N MET A 127 0.22 -1.61 -8.28
CA MET A 127 0.65 -1.64 -6.87
C MET A 127 2.17 -1.48 -6.84
N LEU A 128 2.67 -0.32 -6.39
CA LEU A 128 4.07 0.07 -6.50
C LEU A 128 4.74 0.10 -5.11
N ASP A 129 5.58 -0.89 -4.83
CA ASP A 129 6.42 -0.93 -3.64
C ASP A 129 7.57 0.06 -3.76
N VAL A 130 7.60 1.02 -2.85
CA VAL A 130 8.62 2.08 -2.73
C VAL A 130 9.44 1.95 -1.45
N ASN A 131 9.33 0.80 -0.75
CA ASN A 131 9.93 0.56 0.56
C ASN A 131 10.92 -0.61 0.57
N THR A 132 11.56 -0.89 -0.57
CA THR A 132 12.60 -1.92 -0.62
C THR A 132 13.79 -1.55 0.27
N SER A 133 14.44 -2.54 0.87
CA SER A 133 15.65 -2.30 1.70
C SER A 133 16.80 -1.65 0.90
N ALA A 134 16.86 -1.89 -0.42
CA ALA A 134 17.87 -1.29 -1.30
C ALA A 134 17.60 0.20 -1.62
N ALA A 135 16.34 0.63 -1.57
CA ALA A 135 15.94 2.01 -1.83
C ALA A 135 14.73 2.40 -0.96
N PRO A 136 14.91 2.61 0.34
CA PRO A 136 13.81 3.03 1.22
C PRO A 136 13.21 4.36 0.75
N ASN A 137 11.88 4.42 0.70
CA ASN A 137 11.12 5.59 0.23
C ASN A 137 11.54 6.05 -1.18
N ALA A 138 11.79 5.11 -2.10
CA ALA A 138 12.12 5.41 -3.49
C ALA A 138 11.80 4.23 -4.40
N VAL A 139 11.55 4.51 -5.67
CA VAL A 139 11.40 3.48 -6.69
C VAL A 139 12.78 3.08 -7.23
N LEU A 140 13.05 1.78 -7.26
CA LEU A 140 14.24 1.23 -7.91
C LEU A 140 14.22 1.52 -9.42
N LYS A 141 15.40 1.64 -10.05
CA LYS A 141 15.49 1.85 -11.51
C LYS A 141 14.89 0.68 -12.29
N GLY A 142 15.08 -0.56 -11.82
CA GLY A 142 14.50 -1.76 -12.42
C GLY A 142 12.97 -1.73 -12.35
N THR A 143 12.42 -1.44 -11.16
CA THR A 143 10.99 -1.29 -10.90
C THR A 143 10.36 -0.18 -11.75
N LEU A 144 11.03 0.98 -11.88
CA LEU A 144 10.53 2.08 -12.72
C LEU A 144 10.49 1.67 -14.21
N SER A 145 11.50 0.91 -14.67
CA SER A 145 11.53 0.38 -16.04
C SER A 145 10.44 -0.67 -16.26
N TRP A 146 10.21 -1.53 -15.27
CA TRP A 146 9.11 -2.50 -15.29
C TRP A 146 7.76 -1.78 -15.30
N ALA A 147 7.51 -0.81 -14.40
CA ALA A 147 6.27 -0.05 -14.36
C ALA A 147 5.97 0.65 -15.70
N ARG A 148 7.00 1.23 -16.36
CA ARG A 148 6.86 1.80 -17.70
C ARG A 148 6.33 0.77 -18.70
N ARG A 149 6.90 -0.45 -18.74
CA ARG A 149 6.43 -1.51 -19.64
C ARG A 149 4.97 -1.89 -19.37
N GLN A 150 4.60 -1.98 -18.07
CA GLN A 150 3.22 -2.33 -17.69
C GLN A 150 2.22 -1.24 -18.09
N LEU A 151 2.58 0.04 -17.94
CA LEU A 151 1.73 1.16 -18.35
C LEU A 151 1.59 1.25 -19.87
N MET A 152 2.67 0.98 -20.62
CA MET A 152 2.62 0.87 -22.10
C MET A 152 1.71 -0.29 -22.53
N GLN A 153 1.78 -1.43 -21.85
CA GLN A 153 0.89 -2.57 -22.14
C GLN A 153 -0.57 -2.23 -21.81
N ALA A 154 -0.84 -1.57 -20.67
CA ALA A 154 -2.18 -1.12 -20.33
C ALA A 154 -2.75 -0.18 -21.40
N GLN A 155 -1.94 0.76 -21.90
CA GLN A 155 -2.34 1.66 -22.98
C GLN A 155 -2.64 0.93 -24.27
N ALA A 156 -1.82 -0.05 -24.65
CA ALA A 156 -2.01 -0.88 -25.85
C ALA A 156 -3.30 -1.71 -25.77
N ASP A 157 -3.65 -2.18 -24.57
CA ASP A 157 -4.86 -2.96 -24.28
C ASP A 157 -6.11 -2.08 -24.10
N GLY A 158 -5.98 -0.75 -24.18
CA GLY A 158 -7.08 0.19 -23.94
C GLY A 158 -7.50 0.33 -22.48
N CYS A 159 -6.69 -0.15 -21.53
CA CYS A 159 -6.99 -0.11 -20.11
C CYS A 159 -6.51 1.19 -19.47
N ARG A 160 -7.29 1.68 -18.49
CA ARG A 160 -6.88 2.73 -17.56
C ARG A 160 -6.22 2.11 -16.34
N VAL A 161 -5.46 2.92 -15.59
CA VAL A 161 -4.70 2.44 -14.44
C VAL A 161 -4.94 3.34 -13.22
N ILE A 162 -5.20 2.75 -12.06
CA ILE A 162 -5.05 3.38 -10.75
C ILE A 162 -3.70 2.94 -10.21
N ALA A 163 -2.81 3.89 -9.94
CA ALA A 163 -1.55 3.62 -9.26
C ALA A 163 -1.75 3.68 -7.75
N VAL A 164 -0.99 2.85 -7.02
CA VAL A 164 -1.01 2.80 -5.56
C VAL A 164 0.42 2.75 -5.07
N SER A 165 0.76 3.61 -4.12
CA SER A 165 2.05 3.61 -3.42
C SER A 165 1.84 3.91 -1.94
N HIS A 166 2.77 3.49 -1.07
CA HIS A 166 2.62 3.83 0.34
C HIS A 166 2.89 5.31 0.57
N GLN A 167 4.07 5.83 0.18
CA GLN A 167 4.39 7.25 0.25
C GLN A 167 3.73 8.02 -0.90
N ASN A 168 3.57 9.32 -0.70
CA ASN A 168 2.85 10.23 -1.59
C ASN A 168 3.68 10.62 -2.84
N LEU A 169 3.01 10.97 -3.94
CA LEU A 169 3.66 11.54 -5.13
C LEU A 169 3.95 13.04 -4.98
N ILE A 170 3.12 13.74 -4.20
CA ILE A 170 3.24 15.19 -3.96
C ILE A 170 3.25 15.48 -2.46
N ASP A 171 3.58 16.69 -2.10
CA ASP A 171 3.43 17.17 -0.73
C ASP A 171 1.96 17.50 -0.44
N HIS A 172 1.38 16.81 0.54
CA HIS A 172 0.00 17.00 0.99
C HIS A 172 -0.11 17.96 2.19
N SER A 173 1.02 18.40 2.77
CA SER A 173 1.02 19.25 3.94
C SER A 173 2.22 20.19 3.90
N GLY A 174 1.98 21.47 3.82
CA GLY A 174 3.05 22.49 3.92
C GLY A 174 3.84 22.47 5.24
N LEU A 175 3.41 21.66 6.23
CA LEU A 175 4.08 21.50 7.52
C LEU A 175 4.83 20.16 7.66
N LEU A 176 4.46 19.13 6.88
CA LEU A 176 4.97 17.76 6.96
C LEU A 176 5.60 17.34 5.63
N SER A 177 6.52 18.14 5.10
CA SER A 177 7.08 17.91 3.76
C SER A 177 8.20 16.88 3.72
N SER A 178 8.96 16.69 4.80
CA SER A 178 10.15 15.82 4.80
C SER A 178 9.80 14.37 5.11
N GLY A 179 10.13 13.45 4.18
CA GLY A 179 10.01 11.99 4.38
C GLY A 179 8.66 11.41 3.95
N PHE A 180 7.64 12.22 3.71
CA PHE A 180 6.30 11.74 3.31
C PHE A 180 6.16 11.52 1.81
N THR A 181 6.92 12.24 1.00
CA THR A 181 6.92 12.12 -0.45
C THR A 181 8.00 11.12 -0.91
N ILE A 182 7.72 10.34 -1.94
CA ILE A 182 8.68 9.44 -2.59
C ILE A 182 9.88 10.26 -3.05
N ARG A 183 11.10 9.90 -2.63
CA ARG A 183 12.33 10.69 -2.88
C ARG A 183 12.61 10.95 -4.36
N ASN A 184 12.24 10.03 -5.24
CA ASN A 184 12.37 10.16 -6.69
C ASN A 184 11.00 10.24 -7.39
N ALA A 185 10.01 10.85 -6.74
CA ALA A 185 8.64 11.02 -7.25
C ALA A 185 8.59 11.69 -8.62
N ASP A 186 9.54 12.59 -8.94
CA ASP A 186 9.64 13.24 -10.25
C ASP A 186 9.68 12.25 -11.42
N ALA A 187 10.35 11.12 -11.24
CA ALA A 187 10.42 10.10 -12.27
C ALA A 187 9.05 9.43 -12.51
N LEU A 188 8.30 9.20 -11.42
CA LEU A 188 6.93 8.67 -11.49
C LEU A 188 5.96 9.70 -12.06
N ARG A 189 5.99 10.97 -11.58
CA ARG A 189 5.14 12.04 -12.10
C ARG A 189 5.29 12.21 -13.61
N ARG A 190 6.54 12.23 -14.12
CA ARG A 190 6.80 12.25 -15.57
C ARG A 190 6.28 11.03 -16.31
N LEU A 191 6.43 9.84 -15.71
CA LEU A 191 5.93 8.60 -16.30
C LEU A 191 4.40 8.59 -16.36
N TYR A 192 3.75 8.94 -15.26
CA TYR A 192 2.28 8.93 -15.17
C TYR A 192 1.62 9.99 -16.06
N ALA A 193 2.26 11.16 -16.22
CA ALA A 193 1.75 12.23 -17.08
C ALA A 193 1.58 11.84 -18.57
N VAL A 194 2.27 10.80 -19.03
CA VAL A 194 2.20 10.30 -20.42
C VAL A 194 1.64 8.88 -20.51
N SER A 195 0.99 8.41 -19.46
CA SER A 195 0.47 7.05 -19.33
C SER A 195 -1.03 7.09 -18.99
N PRO A 196 -1.77 5.97 -19.14
CA PRO A 196 -3.21 5.92 -18.88
C PRO A 196 -3.55 5.90 -17.36
N VAL A 197 -2.75 6.57 -16.53
CA VAL A 197 -2.95 6.63 -15.08
C VAL A 197 -3.99 7.69 -14.76
N LEU A 198 -5.05 7.30 -14.04
CA LEU A 198 -6.15 8.17 -13.62
C LEU A 198 -5.81 8.96 -12.35
N CYS A 199 -5.25 8.27 -11.38
CA CYS A 199 -4.84 8.85 -10.09
C CYS A 199 -3.81 7.94 -9.42
N ASN A 200 -3.15 8.46 -8.38
CA ASN A 200 -2.40 7.69 -7.42
C ASN A 200 -3.13 7.67 -6.08
N LEU A 201 -3.24 6.51 -5.44
CA LEU A 201 -3.70 6.37 -4.06
C LEU A 201 -2.49 6.17 -3.17
N SER A 202 -2.45 6.87 -2.05
CA SER A 202 -1.32 6.80 -1.11
C SER A 202 -1.77 6.83 0.35
N GLY A 203 -0.88 6.44 1.26
CA GLY A 203 -1.09 6.45 2.71
C GLY A 203 -0.05 7.31 3.40
N HIS A 204 0.62 6.75 4.43
CA HIS A 204 1.83 7.23 5.11
C HIS A 204 1.66 8.54 5.91
N ILE A 205 1.10 9.59 5.33
CA ILE A 205 0.96 10.89 5.98
C ILE A 205 -0.17 10.94 7.03
N HIS A 206 -1.05 9.94 7.05
CA HIS A 206 -2.20 9.82 7.94
C HIS A 206 -3.22 10.98 7.83
N LEU A 207 -3.24 11.68 6.70
CA LEU A 207 -4.18 12.74 6.39
C LEU A 207 -5.05 12.35 5.20
N GLN A 208 -6.36 12.61 5.29
CA GLN A 208 -7.24 12.53 4.14
C GLN A 208 -7.11 13.83 3.34
N HIS A 209 -6.44 13.78 2.21
CA HIS A 209 -6.22 14.94 1.35
C HIS A 209 -6.11 14.55 -0.12
N MET A 210 -6.53 15.44 -1.00
CA MET A 210 -6.42 15.28 -2.44
C MET A 210 -5.66 16.48 -3.01
N GLY A 211 -4.65 16.22 -3.82
CA GLY A 211 -3.89 17.24 -4.52
C GLY A 211 -3.57 16.81 -5.94
N GLN A 212 -3.12 17.75 -6.75
CA GLN A 212 -2.74 17.48 -8.14
C GLN A 212 -1.25 17.74 -8.37
N THR A 213 -0.66 16.91 -9.22
CA THR A 213 0.66 17.17 -9.80
C THR A 213 0.56 18.32 -10.81
N ASP A 214 1.70 18.84 -11.27
CA ASP A 214 1.75 19.89 -12.32
C ASP A 214 1.08 19.44 -13.64
N SER A 215 1.00 18.13 -13.90
CA SER A 215 0.29 17.57 -15.05
C SER A 215 -1.21 17.36 -14.85
N GLY A 216 -1.75 17.72 -13.69
CA GLY A 216 -3.17 17.57 -13.36
C GLY A 216 -3.55 16.16 -12.84
N LEU A 217 -2.58 15.24 -12.66
CA LEU A 217 -2.85 13.93 -12.09
C LEU A 217 -3.16 14.06 -10.58
N TRP A 218 -4.24 13.44 -10.13
CA TRP A 218 -4.60 13.39 -8.72
C TRP A 218 -3.70 12.43 -7.93
N ASP A 219 -3.18 12.91 -6.80
CA ASP A 219 -2.63 12.10 -5.70
C ASP A 219 -3.60 12.19 -4.53
N ILE A 220 -4.11 11.05 -4.07
CA ILE A 220 -5.16 10.94 -3.06
C ILE A 220 -4.55 10.23 -1.86
N ALA A 221 -4.22 11.00 -0.84
CA ALA A 221 -3.76 10.47 0.43
C ALA A 221 -4.94 10.02 1.29
N THR A 222 -4.86 8.83 1.85
CA THR A 222 -5.86 8.28 2.75
C THR A 222 -5.41 8.39 4.20
N SER A 223 -6.35 8.67 5.10
CA SER A 223 -6.10 8.65 6.53
C SER A 223 -5.83 7.22 7.03
N SER A 224 -5.22 7.11 8.20
CA SER A 224 -4.98 5.83 8.86
C SER A 224 -6.22 5.39 9.67
N LEU A 225 -6.50 4.08 9.66
CA LEU A 225 -7.58 3.47 10.44
C LEU A 225 -7.33 3.58 11.96
N ALA A 226 -6.08 3.52 12.39
CA ALA A 226 -5.71 3.38 13.80
C ALA A 226 -4.99 4.61 14.39
N VAL A 227 -5.19 5.78 13.78
CA VAL A 227 -4.67 7.06 14.31
C VAL A 227 -5.84 7.98 14.62
N SER A 228 -5.87 8.54 15.84
CA SER A 228 -6.87 9.56 16.18
C SER A 228 -6.56 10.87 15.43
N PRO A 229 -7.56 11.60 14.98
CA PRO A 229 -7.39 12.89 14.33
C PRO A 229 -6.75 13.93 15.25
#